data_f630e203a87611d103b126676470eba5
#
_entry.id   f630e203a87611d103b126676470eba5
#
_cell.length_a   1.000
_cell.length_b   1.000
_cell.length_c   1.000
_cell.angle_alpha   90.00
_cell.angle_beta   90.00
_cell.angle_gamma   90.00
#
_symmetry.space_group_name_H-M   'P 1'
#
loop_
_entity.id
_entity.type
_entity.pdbx_description
1 polymer ?
#
loop_
_entity_poly.entity_id
_entity_poly.type
_entity_poly.pdbx_seq_one_letter_code
_entity_poly.pdbx_strand_id
1 'polypeptide(L)'
;MLNFYIIGDIGNTDIKICVYKNKNIVKKIRLSTNKVNLKYLKKNLNFLKKYDKKLKQILFCSVVPNCYKKIKNYFKLYFNTNCNELKNLNLSKLLSIKVNKKQIGSDRLANAISVIDNKNNYIVVDFGTATNFDVISANSYNGGVIAPGINLSLENLSKKAS
;
A
#
# COMPACT_ATOMS: atom_id res chain seq x y z
N MET A 1 -17.43 -9.59 19.00
CA MET A 1 -17.70 -8.31 18.30
C MET A 1 -17.21 -8.39 16.86
N LEU A 2 -18.01 -7.97 15.87
CA LEU A 2 -17.60 -7.95 14.47
C LEU A 2 -16.76 -6.69 14.23
N ASN A 3 -15.47 -6.86 13.93
CA ASN A 3 -14.55 -5.76 13.63
C ASN A 3 -14.29 -5.69 12.13
N PHE A 4 -14.32 -4.46 11.59
CA PHE A 4 -13.95 -4.17 10.22
C PHE A 4 -12.65 -3.37 10.18
N TYR A 5 -11.84 -3.66 9.18
CA TYR A 5 -10.57 -3.00 8.91
C TYR A 5 -10.55 -2.59 7.44
N ILE A 6 -9.94 -1.46 7.15
CA ILE A 6 -9.66 -1.03 5.78
C ILE A 6 -8.16 -1.03 5.60
N ILE A 7 -7.70 -1.76 4.60
CA ILE A 7 -6.29 -1.79 4.20
C ILE A 7 -6.23 -1.38 2.74
N GLY A 8 -5.33 -0.47 2.41
CA GLY A 8 -5.19 0.01 1.04
C GLY A 8 -3.75 0.27 0.64
N ASP A 9 -3.56 0.25 -0.67
CA ASP A 9 -2.32 0.58 -1.35
C ASP A 9 -2.59 1.71 -2.34
N ILE A 10 -1.82 2.80 -2.24
CA ILE A 10 -1.93 3.99 -3.10
C ILE A 10 -0.70 4.05 -3.98
N GLY A 11 -0.81 3.46 -5.16
CA GLY A 11 0.19 3.52 -6.22
C GLY A 11 0.03 4.74 -7.12
N ASN A 12 0.98 4.94 -8.04
CA ASN A 12 0.96 6.06 -9.00
C ASN A 12 -0.25 6.00 -9.95
N THR A 13 -0.68 4.82 -10.35
CA THR A 13 -1.78 4.60 -11.30
C THR A 13 -3.09 4.31 -10.60
N ASP A 14 -3.06 3.41 -9.63
CA ASP A 14 -4.24 2.84 -8.99
C ASP A 14 -4.15 2.86 -7.47
N ILE A 15 -5.32 2.93 -6.86
CA ILE A 15 -5.53 2.71 -5.43
C ILE A 15 -6.29 1.41 -5.27
N LYS A 16 -5.73 0.47 -4.53
CA LYS A 16 -6.38 -0.78 -4.15
C LYS A 16 -6.84 -0.68 -2.70
N ILE A 17 -8.10 -0.97 -2.43
CA ILE A 17 -8.67 -0.92 -1.08
C ILE A 17 -9.35 -2.24 -0.80
N CYS A 18 -8.99 -2.87 0.31
CA CYS A 18 -9.64 -4.08 0.81
C CYS A 18 -10.35 -3.76 2.13
N VAL A 19 -11.59 -4.21 2.23
CA VAL A 19 -12.35 -4.22 3.48
C VAL A 19 -12.29 -5.61 4.06
N TYR A 20 -11.82 -5.71 5.29
CA TYR A 20 -11.73 -6.96 6.04
C TYR A 20 -12.81 -7.01 7.12
N LYS A 21 -13.41 -8.18 7.28
CA LYS A 21 -14.22 -8.56 8.43
C LYS A 21 -13.42 -9.62 9.19
N ASN A 22 -12.92 -9.28 10.37
CA ASN A 22 -11.91 -10.08 11.06
C ASN A 22 -10.69 -10.31 10.14
N LYS A 23 -10.42 -11.57 9.76
CA LYS A 23 -9.30 -11.94 8.87
C LYS A 23 -9.70 -12.13 7.39
N ASN A 24 -11.00 -12.03 7.06
CA ASN A 24 -11.50 -12.32 5.71
C ASN A 24 -11.75 -11.04 4.91
N ILE A 25 -11.37 -11.03 3.65
CA ILE A 25 -11.70 -9.94 2.72
C ILE A 25 -13.17 -10.04 2.34
N VAL A 26 -13.95 -9.00 2.63
CA VAL A 26 -15.37 -8.92 2.28
C VAL A 26 -15.65 -8.01 1.08
N LYS A 27 -14.70 -7.14 0.73
CA LYS A 27 -14.79 -6.26 -0.45
C LYS A 27 -13.41 -5.85 -0.93
N LYS A 28 -13.20 -5.88 -2.25
CA LYS A 28 -12.04 -5.27 -2.92
C LYS A 28 -12.53 -4.16 -3.83
N ILE A 29 -11.77 -3.05 -3.88
CA ILE A 29 -12.08 -1.87 -4.69
C ILE A 29 -10.78 -1.41 -5.35
N ARG A 30 -10.89 -1.00 -6.60
CA ARG A 30 -9.81 -0.35 -7.35
C ARG A 30 -10.29 1.02 -7.82
N LEU A 31 -9.51 2.05 -7.53
CA LEU A 31 -9.79 3.43 -7.90
C LEU A 31 -8.60 3.98 -8.69
N SER A 32 -8.86 4.94 -9.56
CA SER A 32 -7.79 5.61 -10.31
C SER A 32 -7.18 6.73 -9.48
N THR A 33 -5.86 6.75 -9.31
CA THR A 33 -5.14 7.71 -8.48
C THR A 33 -5.29 9.15 -9.00
N ASN A 34 -5.28 9.35 -10.31
CA ASN A 34 -5.41 10.68 -10.94
C ASN A 34 -6.81 11.29 -10.79
N LYS A 35 -7.84 10.50 -10.53
CA LYS A 35 -9.24 10.96 -10.37
C LYS A 35 -9.59 11.33 -8.93
N VAL A 36 -8.67 11.16 -7.96
CA VAL A 36 -8.96 11.32 -6.54
C VAL A 36 -9.26 12.76 -6.18
N ASN A 37 -10.51 12.98 -5.82
CA ASN A 37 -11.04 14.16 -5.15
C ASN A 37 -12.17 13.74 -4.21
N LEU A 38 -12.66 14.66 -3.40
CA LEU A 38 -13.67 14.36 -2.38
C LEU A 38 -14.98 13.80 -2.98
N LYS A 39 -15.44 14.35 -4.10
CA LYS A 39 -16.65 13.89 -4.82
C LYS A 39 -16.48 12.45 -5.33
N TYR A 40 -15.33 12.16 -5.93
CA TYR A 40 -14.99 10.83 -6.44
C TYR A 40 -14.91 9.79 -5.31
N LEU A 41 -14.23 10.11 -4.21
CA LEU A 41 -14.16 9.24 -3.03
C LEU A 41 -15.55 9.01 -2.44
N LYS A 42 -16.37 10.05 -2.27
CA LYS A 42 -17.74 9.92 -1.77
C LYS A 42 -18.58 9.00 -2.65
N LYS A 43 -18.52 9.16 -3.97
CA LYS A 43 -19.24 8.29 -4.92
C LYS A 43 -18.84 6.81 -4.77
N ASN A 44 -17.55 6.52 -4.70
CA ASN A 44 -17.05 5.16 -4.76
C ASN A 44 -16.95 4.46 -3.40
N LEU A 45 -16.87 5.21 -2.29
CA LEU A 45 -16.68 4.67 -0.95
C LEU A 45 -17.91 4.86 -0.02
N ASN A 46 -19.02 5.41 -0.52
CA ASN A 46 -20.23 5.64 0.29
C ASN A 46 -20.78 4.37 0.94
N PHE A 47 -20.61 3.20 0.29
CA PHE A 47 -21.02 1.91 0.84
C PHE A 47 -20.30 1.56 2.16
N LEU A 48 -19.16 2.17 2.47
CA LEU A 48 -18.43 1.96 3.73
C LEU A 48 -19.22 2.44 4.95
N LYS A 49 -20.19 3.34 4.77
CA LYS A 49 -21.05 3.84 5.86
C LYS A 49 -21.77 2.72 6.61
N LYS A 50 -22.08 1.62 5.95
CA LYS A 50 -22.69 0.43 6.61
C LYS A 50 -21.77 -0.24 7.64
N TYR A 51 -20.45 0.06 7.61
CA TYR A 51 -19.47 -0.47 8.54
C TYR A 51 -19.00 0.54 9.59
N ASP A 52 -19.42 1.80 9.50
CA ASP A 52 -18.90 2.95 10.26
C ASP A 52 -18.73 2.65 11.75
N LYS A 53 -19.80 2.28 12.44
CA LYS A 53 -19.78 1.98 13.88
C LYS A 53 -18.91 0.78 14.29
N LYS A 54 -18.49 -0.04 13.32
CA LYS A 54 -17.71 -1.27 13.51
C LYS A 54 -16.30 -1.16 12.93
N LEU A 55 -15.96 -0.02 12.34
CA LEU A 55 -14.67 0.24 11.74
C LEU A 55 -13.64 0.50 12.84
N LYS A 56 -12.62 -0.36 12.92
CA LYS A 56 -11.60 -0.29 13.98
C LYS A 56 -10.36 0.45 13.54
N GLN A 57 -9.89 0.20 12.32
CA GLN A 57 -8.63 0.76 11.85
C GLN A 57 -8.63 0.91 10.33
N ILE A 58 -7.95 1.96 9.89
CA ILE A 58 -7.69 2.23 8.47
C ILE A 58 -6.19 2.38 8.31
N LEU A 59 -5.59 1.54 7.46
CA LEU A 59 -4.17 1.52 7.18
C LEU A 59 -3.93 1.58 5.67
N PHE A 60 -3.04 2.46 5.25
CA PHE A 60 -2.60 2.55 3.86
C PHE A 60 -1.09 2.47 3.73
N CYS A 61 -0.63 1.86 2.63
CA CYS A 61 0.67 2.12 2.05
C CYS A 61 0.50 3.21 1.00
N SER A 62 1.43 4.15 0.88
CA SER A 62 1.31 5.19 -0.14
C SER A 62 2.67 5.62 -0.68
N VAL A 63 2.77 5.64 -2.00
CA VAL A 63 3.86 6.29 -2.75
C VAL A 63 3.42 7.63 -3.36
N VAL A 64 2.17 8.06 -3.12
CA VAL A 64 1.59 9.33 -3.60
C VAL A 64 1.05 10.16 -2.44
N PRO A 65 1.90 10.98 -1.78
CA PRO A 65 1.52 11.71 -0.55
C PRO A 65 0.28 12.61 -0.69
N ASN A 66 0.13 13.29 -1.82
CA ASN A 66 -1.02 14.17 -2.06
C ASN A 66 -2.34 13.39 -2.16
N CYS A 67 -2.31 12.20 -2.76
CA CYS A 67 -3.46 11.31 -2.83
C CYS A 67 -3.82 10.80 -1.43
N TYR A 68 -2.83 10.36 -0.67
CA TYR A 68 -3.02 9.93 0.72
C TYR A 68 -3.66 11.02 1.59
N LYS A 69 -3.21 12.28 1.48
CA LYS A 69 -3.82 13.41 2.21
C LYS A 69 -5.32 13.54 1.92
N LYS A 70 -5.73 13.42 0.66
CA LYS A 70 -7.15 13.49 0.25
C LYS A 70 -7.96 12.33 0.85
N ILE A 71 -7.43 11.11 0.81
CA ILE A 71 -8.07 9.91 1.39
C ILE A 71 -8.16 10.04 2.91
N LYS A 72 -7.09 10.45 3.58
CA LYS A 72 -7.08 10.70 5.03
C LYS A 72 -8.16 11.71 5.43
N ASN A 73 -8.26 12.83 4.70
CA ASN A 73 -9.28 13.85 4.93
C ASN A 73 -10.70 13.29 4.71
N TYR A 74 -10.91 12.49 3.67
CA TYR A 74 -12.19 11.83 3.43
C TYR A 74 -12.62 10.97 4.62
N PHE A 75 -11.76 10.11 5.14
CA PHE A 75 -12.09 9.25 6.29
C PHE A 75 -12.30 10.06 7.56
N LYS A 76 -11.55 11.14 7.77
CA LYS A 76 -11.75 12.04 8.91
C LYS A 76 -13.12 12.72 8.86
N LEU A 77 -13.51 13.25 7.68
CA LEU A 77 -14.77 13.99 7.51
C LEU A 77 -16.01 13.10 7.56
N TYR A 78 -15.97 11.91 6.96
CA TYR A 78 -17.16 11.09 6.77
C TYR A 78 -17.29 9.93 7.75
N PHE A 79 -16.20 9.55 8.43
CA PHE A 79 -16.18 8.41 9.37
C PHE A 79 -15.60 8.79 10.74
N ASN A 80 -15.17 10.02 10.92
CA ASN A 80 -14.47 10.47 12.13
C ASN A 80 -13.35 9.50 12.59
N THR A 81 -12.72 8.82 11.63
CA THR A 81 -11.72 7.77 11.88
C THR A 81 -10.37 8.20 11.35
N ASN A 82 -9.32 7.92 12.14
CA ASN A 82 -7.95 8.20 11.72
C ASN A 82 -7.51 7.17 10.68
N CYS A 83 -6.92 7.68 9.59
CA CYS A 83 -6.29 6.88 8.56
C CYS A 83 -4.78 6.92 8.80
N ASN A 84 -4.17 5.76 9.02
CA ASN A 84 -2.75 5.62 9.27
C ASN A 84 -2.01 5.27 7.99
N GLU A 85 -0.78 5.74 7.86
CA GLU A 85 0.15 5.36 6.81
C GLU A 85 1.22 4.44 7.40
N LEU A 86 1.48 3.31 6.74
CA LEU A 86 2.34 2.24 7.26
C LEU A 86 3.73 2.77 7.64
N LYS A 87 4.33 3.60 6.79
CA LYS A 87 5.67 4.14 7.00
C LYS A 87 5.80 5.00 8.26
N ASN A 88 4.67 5.57 8.72
CA ASN A 88 4.62 6.40 9.92
C ASN A 88 4.45 5.58 11.21
N LEU A 89 4.24 4.29 11.10
CA LEU A 89 4.14 3.42 12.26
C LEU A 89 5.53 3.04 12.78
N ASN A 90 5.59 2.72 14.07
CA ASN A 90 6.79 2.13 14.64
C ASN A 90 6.87 0.65 14.25
N LEU A 91 7.71 0.35 13.27
CA LEU A 91 7.89 -1.01 12.72
C LEU A 91 9.05 -1.77 13.40
N SER A 92 9.76 -1.18 14.36
CA SER A 92 11.00 -1.73 14.94
C SER A 92 10.82 -3.12 15.58
N LYS A 93 9.60 -3.41 16.07
CA LYS A 93 9.27 -4.73 16.64
C LYS A 93 9.02 -5.82 15.58
N LEU A 94 8.78 -5.43 14.33
CA LEU A 94 8.47 -6.33 13.22
C LEU A 94 9.65 -6.47 12.26
N LEU A 95 10.32 -5.35 11.96
CA LEU A 95 11.30 -5.25 10.89
C LEU A 95 12.45 -4.35 11.31
N SER A 96 13.68 -4.85 11.26
CA SER A 96 14.89 -4.05 11.33
C SER A 96 15.21 -3.48 9.95
N ILE A 97 15.31 -2.15 9.83
CA ILE A 97 15.59 -1.49 8.55
C ILE A 97 17.05 -1.07 8.52
N LYS A 98 17.84 -1.67 7.61
CA LYS A 98 19.29 -1.46 7.48
C LYS A 98 19.70 -0.34 6.52
N VAL A 99 18.73 0.28 5.87
CA VAL A 99 18.93 1.38 4.90
C VAL A 99 18.13 2.62 5.32
N ASN A 100 18.28 3.72 4.58
CA ASN A 100 17.58 4.95 4.91
C ASN A 100 16.05 4.78 4.72
N LYS A 101 15.32 4.69 5.82
CA LYS A 101 13.86 4.53 5.84
C LYS A 101 13.12 5.59 5.02
N LYS A 102 13.66 6.81 4.90
CA LYS A 102 13.01 7.89 4.14
C LYS A 102 12.94 7.60 2.64
N GLN A 103 13.89 6.83 2.12
CA GLN A 103 13.98 6.48 0.69
C GLN A 103 13.18 5.24 0.31
N ILE A 104 12.69 4.46 1.28
CA ILE A 104 11.91 3.25 1.01
C ILE A 104 10.45 3.60 0.76
N GLY A 105 9.85 3.07 -0.30
CA GLY A 105 8.41 3.12 -0.53
C GLY A 105 7.64 2.36 0.57
N SER A 106 6.46 2.84 0.93
CA SER A 106 5.63 2.19 1.95
C SER A 106 5.14 0.81 1.49
N ASP A 107 4.91 0.63 0.20
CA ASP A 107 4.59 -0.62 -0.48
C ASP A 107 5.69 -1.68 -0.28
N ARG A 108 6.95 -1.30 -0.48
CA ARG A 108 8.11 -2.18 -0.28
C ARG A 108 8.24 -2.62 1.18
N LEU A 109 7.96 -1.72 2.14
CA LEU A 109 7.92 -2.08 3.57
C LEU A 109 6.79 -3.07 3.87
N ALA A 110 5.61 -2.90 3.25
CA ALA A 110 4.50 -3.84 3.41
C ALA A 110 4.85 -5.22 2.86
N ASN A 111 5.46 -5.27 1.68
CA ASN A 111 5.94 -6.51 1.05
C ASN A 111 6.96 -7.21 1.95
N ALA A 112 7.94 -6.48 2.48
CA ALA A 112 8.94 -7.03 3.39
C ALA A 112 8.30 -7.63 4.66
N ILE A 113 7.38 -6.90 5.31
CA ILE A 113 6.68 -7.37 6.51
C ILE A 113 5.87 -8.64 6.23
N SER A 114 5.33 -8.79 5.02
CA SER A 114 4.47 -9.93 4.68
C SER A 114 5.21 -11.28 4.62
N VAL A 115 6.52 -11.27 4.42
CA VAL A 115 7.34 -12.49 4.25
C VAL A 115 8.23 -12.81 5.45
N ILE A 116 8.32 -11.90 6.42
CA ILE A 116 9.19 -12.10 7.60
C ILE A 116 8.70 -13.28 8.44
N ASP A 117 9.61 -14.20 8.70
CA ASP A 117 9.40 -15.35 9.58
C ASP A 117 10.52 -15.53 10.63
N ASN A 118 11.48 -14.60 10.69
CA ASN A 118 12.66 -14.59 11.57
C ASN A 118 13.66 -15.76 11.34
N LYS A 119 13.52 -16.50 10.26
CA LYS A 119 14.36 -17.70 9.97
C LYS A 119 15.00 -17.61 8.60
N ASN A 120 14.21 -17.35 7.59
CA ASN A 120 14.63 -17.45 6.20
C ASN A 120 15.02 -16.11 5.59
N ASN A 121 15.75 -16.16 4.50
CA ASN A 121 16.07 -15.02 3.66
C ASN A 121 15.17 -15.03 2.43
N TYR A 122 14.75 -13.85 2.00
CA TYR A 122 13.83 -13.69 0.88
C TYR A 122 14.31 -12.62 -0.07
N ILE A 123 14.06 -12.83 -1.35
CA ILE A 123 14.02 -11.77 -2.36
C ILE A 123 12.56 -11.62 -2.78
N VAL A 124 11.98 -10.49 -2.46
CA VAL A 124 10.61 -10.16 -2.88
C VAL A 124 10.68 -9.43 -4.20
N VAL A 125 9.99 -9.97 -5.21
CA VAL A 125 9.89 -9.36 -6.53
C VAL A 125 8.48 -8.83 -6.70
N ASP A 126 8.35 -7.53 -6.96
CA ASP A 126 7.07 -6.85 -7.19
C ASP A 126 7.05 -6.29 -8.62
N PHE A 127 6.16 -6.83 -9.44
CA PHE A 127 5.96 -6.42 -10.83
C PHE A 127 4.86 -5.37 -10.92
N GLY A 128 5.24 -4.14 -11.24
CA GLY A 128 4.33 -3.02 -11.42
C GLY A 128 4.77 -2.08 -12.54
N THR A 129 4.51 -0.80 -12.40
CA THR A 129 5.04 0.28 -13.26
C THR A 129 6.57 0.26 -13.26
N ALA A 130 7.18 -0.06 -12.10
CA ALA A 130 8.57 -0.48 -11.96
C ALA A 130 8.61 -1.90 -11.45
N THR A 131 9.72 -2.61 -11.65
CA THR A 131 10.02 -3.91 -11.03
C THR A 131 10.92 -3.67 -9.82
N ASN A 132 10.46 -4.03 -8.64
CA ASN A 132 11.24 -3.92 -7.41
C ASN A 132 11.78 -5.29 -7.00
N PHE A 133 13.03 -5.33 -6.55
CA PHE A 133 13.65 -6.49 -5.92
C PHE A 133 14.07 -6.08 -4.53
N ASP A 134 13.47 -6.66 -3.51
CA ASP A 134 13.72 -6.33 -2.11
C ASP A 134 14.38 -7.51 -1.40
N VAL A 135 15.47 -7.25 -0.68
CA VAL A 135 16.24 -8.27 0.05
C VAL A 135 15.88 -8.21 1.53
N ILE A 136 15.36 -9.31 2.04
CA ILE A 136 15.00 -9.51 3.44
C ILE A 136 15.83 -10.65 3.99
N SER A 137 16.54 -10.44 5.09
CA SER A 137 17.30 -11.48 5.79
C SER A 137 16.76 -11.63 7.20
N ALA A 138 16.15 -12.79 7.48
CA ALA A 138 15.43 -13.06 8.72
C ALA A 138 14.40 -11.94 9.00
N ASN A 139 14.66 -11.05 9.94
CA ASN A 139 13.79 -9.91 10.27
C ASN A 139 14.33 -8.55 9.80
N SER A 140 15.30 -8.54 8.90
CA SER A 140 15.98 -7.32 8.44
C SER A 140 15.66 -7.01 6.98
N TYR A 141 15.24 -5.78 6.71
CA TYR A 141 15.16 -5.22 5.37
C TYR A 141 16.52 -4.62 4.98
N ASN A 142 17.20 -5.22 4.03
CA ASN A 142 18.56 -4.83 3.63
C ASN A 142 18.58 -3.87 2.43
N GLY A 143 17.43 -3.48 1.92
CA GLY A 143 17.31 -2.65 0.72
C GLY A 143 16.93 -3.47 -0.50
N GLY A 144 17.17 -2.91 -1.69
CA GLY A 144 16.85 -3.58 -2.94
C GLY A 144 17.08 -2.68 -4.14
N VAL A 145 16.78 -3.21 -5.32
CA VAL A 145 16.96 -2.55 -6.61
C VAL A 145 15.61 -2.25 -7.24
N ILE A 146 15.54 -1.17 -8.00
CA ILE A 146 14.39 -0.80 -8.82
C ILE A 146 14.82 -0.84 -10.28
N ALA A 147 14.10 -1.63 -11.07
CA ALA A 147 14.26 -1.73 -12.51
C ALA A 147 13.00 -1.21 -13.23
N PRO A 148 13.08 -0.89 -14.52
CA PRO A 148 11.89 -0.58 -15.31
C PRO A 148 10.89 -1.73 -15.26
N GLY A 149 9.59 -1.40 -15.24
CA GLY A 149 8.54 -2.41 -15.33
C GLY A 149 8.54 -3.12 -16.69
N ILE A 150 7.92 -4.29 -16.77
CA ILE A 150 7.94 -5.16 -17.95
C ILE A 150 7.45 -4.41 -19.21
N ASN A 151 6.31 -3.72 -19.11
CA ASN A 151 5.74 -2.99 -20.26
C ASN A 151 6.68 -1.88 -20.74
N LEU A 152 7.26 -1.11 -19.80
CA LEU A 152 8.20 -0.05 -20.13
C LEU A 152 9.48 -0.61 -20.79
N SER A 153 9.97 -1.75 -20.32
CA SER A 153 11.13 -2.46 -20.89
C SER A 153 10.85 -2.93 -22.31
N LEU A 154 9.67 -3.54 -22.56
CA LEU A 154 9.25 -4.00 -23.87
C LEU A 154 9.06 -2.84 -24.87
N GLU A 155 8.42 -1.74 -24.44
CA GLU A 155 8.26 -0.54 -25.27
C GLU A 155 9.61 0.07 -25.67
N ASN A 156 10.56 0.13 -24.72
CA ASN A 156 11.90 0.66 -25.01
C ASN A 156 12.69 -0.28 -25.93
N LEU A 157 12.57 -1.60 -25.74
CA LEU A 157 13.21 -2.59 -26.59
C LEU A 157 12.69 -2.51 -28.02
N SER A 158 11.36 -2.47 -28.21
CA SER A 158 10.74 -2.38 -29.54
C SER A 158 11.12 -1.10 -30.29
N LYS A 159 11.32 0.02 -29.57
CA LYS A 159 11.73 1.30 -30.19
C LYS A 159 13.20 1.39 -30.55
N LYS A 160 14.07 0.61 -29.89
CA LYS A 160 15.54 0.69 -30.06
C LYS A 160 16.14 -0.51 -30.78
N ALA A 161 15.42 -1.61 -30.94
CA ALA A 161 15.87 -2.83 -31.58
C ALA A 161 15.40 -2.96 -33.06
N SER A 162 14.81 -1.89 -33.61
CA SER A 162 14.39 -1.78 -35.02
C SER A 162 15.41 -1.01 -35.83
#